data_d10dfaf4c6e7997c997d621322798c3b
#
_entry.id   d10dfaf4c6e7997c997d621322798c3b
#
_cell.length_a   1.000
_cell.length_b   1.000
_cell.length_c   1.000
_cell.angle_alpha   90.00
_cell.angle_beta   90.00
_cell.angle_gamma   90.00
#
_symmetry.space_group_name_H-M   'P 1'
#
loop_
_entity.id
_entity.type
_entity.pdbx_description
1 polymer ?
#
loop_
_entity_poly.entity_id
_entity_poly.type
_entity_poly.pdbx_seq_one_letter_code
_entity_poly.pdbx_strand_id
1 'polypeptide(L)'
;MGKLGFANLTSLLFSFLTISNIIYNKQSFYDQLTVRNNWNAYYDFIIVGGGTAGIVLATRLSEDRDITVLLIEAGGSETVTSNTPGLSETLIGTVMDWKLLTTIQNYSCMAMNSNQCHLASGRVLGGTSSINRMYYLRGNPIDYDLWESKFGKFSTC
;
A
#
# COMPACT_ATOMS: atom_id res chain seq x y z
N MET A 1 -18.80 0.51 43.97
CA MET A 1 -18.15 1.50 43.10
C MET A 1 -16.66 1.48 43.39
N GLY A 2 -15.89 0.74 42.56
CA GLY A 2 -14.46 0.57 42.76
C GLY A 2 -13.71 1.86 42.37
N LYS A 3 -12.81 2.27 43.25
CA LYS A 3 -11.87 3.35 42.99
C LYS A 3 -10.96 2.95 41.82
N LEU A 4 -11.18 3.46 40.62
CA LEU A 4 -10.14 3.51 39.60
C LEU A 4 -9.09 4.50 40.13
N GLY A 5 -8.02 3.95 40.67
CA GLY A 5 -7.00 4.74 41.33
C GLY A 5 -6.19 5.57 40.33
N PHE A 6 -5.69 6.71 40.78
CA PHE A 6 -4.77 7.61 40.05
C PHE A 6 -3.57 6.87 39.40
N ALA A 7 -3.17 5.73 39.95
CA ALA A 7 -2.14 4.85 39.36
C ALA A 7 -2.48 4.34 37.96
N ASN A 8 -3.74 4.15 37.63
CA ASN A 8 -4.17 3.68 36.30
C ASN A 8 -4.08 4.78 35.24
N LEU A 9 -4.32 6.04 35.61
CA LEU A 9 -4.26 7.17 34.67
C LEU A 9 -2.81 7.50 34.30
N THR A 10 -1.90 7.49 35.28
CA THR A 10 -0.46 7.72 35.03
C THR A 10 0.16 6.60 34.21
N SER A 11 -0.24 5.34 34.44
CA SER A 11 0.21 4.21 33.64
C SER A 11 -0.28 4.30 32.20
N LEU A 12 -1.53 4.68 31.99
CA LEU A 12 -2.09 4.88 30.65
C LEU A 12 -1.41 6.02 29.90
N LEU A 13 -1.14 7.15 30.58
CA LEU A 13 -0.40 8.27 30.00
C LEU A 13 1.03 7.89 29.63
N PHE A 14 1.72 7.14 30.50
CA PHE A 14 3.07 6.67 30.24
C PHE A 14 3.09 5.69 29.06
N SER A 15 2.14 4.76 28.99
CA SER A 15 2.00 3.83 27.86
C SER A 15 1.71 4.58 26.56
N PHE A 16 0.85 5.59 26.59
CA PHE A 16 0.55 6.42 25.43
C PHE A 16 1.79 7.20 24.95
N LEU A 17 2.55 7.80 25.85
CA LEU A 17 3.77 8.55 25.51
C LEU A 17 4.85 7.62 24.96
N THR A 18 5.02 6.42 25.51
CA THR A 18 6.01 5.43 25.00
C THR A 18 5.62 4.94 23.62
N ILE A 19 4.35 4.62 23.39
CA ILE A 19 3.85 4.20 22.07
C ILE A 19 4.02 5.35 21.07
N SER A 20 3.65 6.57 21.41
CA SER A 20 3.82 7.75 20.56
C SER A 20 5.29 7.99 20.20
N ASN A 21 6.21 7.81 21.14
CA ASN A 21 7.65 7.94 20.88
C ASN A 21 8.18 6.83 19.95
N ILE A 22 7.74 5.59 20.16
CA ILE A 22 8.09 4.47 19.29
C ILE A 22 7.59 4.72 17.86
N ILE A 23 6.34 5.19 17.72
CA ILE A 23 5.72 5.53 16.44
C ILE A 23 6.52 6.64 15.74
N TYR A 24 6.83 7.71 16.45
CA TYR A 24 7.58 8.86 15.92
C TYR A 24 8.98 8.46 15.44
N ASN A 25 9.74 7.71 16.27
CA ASN A 25 11.09 7.29 15.94
C ASN A 25 11.11 6.34 14.73
N LYS A 26 10.11 5.44 14.63
CA LYS A 26 10.00 4.51 13.51
C LYS A 26 9.65 5.25 12.21
N GLN A 27 8.77 6.24 12.26
CA GLN A 27 8.44 7.08 11.10
C GLN A 27 9.66 7.88 10.64
N SER A 28 10.38 8.52 11.55
CA SER A 28 11.60 9.26 11.22
C SER A 28 12.68 8.38 10.58
N PHE A 29 12.80 7.13 11.01
CA PHE A 29 13.71 6.18 10.38
C PHE A 29 13.31 5.87 8.93
N TYR A 30 12.03 5.62 8.66
CA TYR A 30 11.54 5.37 7.31
C TYR A 30 11.72 6.59 6.40
N ASP A 31 11.48 7.79 6.91
CA ASP A 31 11.66 9.04 6.14
C ASP A 31 13.12 9.25 5.73
N GLN A 32 14.08 8.81 6.55
CA GLN A 32 15.50 8.90 6.23
C GLN A 32 15.95 7.91 5.16
N LEU A 33 15.30 6.74 5.06
CA LEU A 33 15.68 5.70 4.09
C LEU A 33 15.32 6.06 2.64
N THR A 34 14.41 7.00 2.42
CA THR A 34 13.84 7.29 1.09
C THR A 34 14.43 8.47 0.37
N VAL A 35 15.19 9.32 1.04
CA VAL A 35 15.77 10.51 0.41
C VAL A 35 17.13 10.19 -0.15
N ARG A 36 17.23 10.02 -1.47
CA ARG A 36 18.49 9.95 -2.20
C ARG A 36 18.71 11.23 -2.98
N ASN A 37 19.80 11.94 -2.70
CA ASN A 37 20.12 13.21 -3.35
C ASN A 37 21.11 13.06 -4.52
N ASN A 38 21.71 11.86 -4.67
CA ASN A 38 22.69 11.59 -5.73
C ASN A 38 22.22 10.42 -6.58
N TRP A 39 22.16 10.64 -7.87
CA TRP A 39 21.75 9.68 -8.89
C TRP A 39 22.92 9.37 -9.82
N ASN A 40 23.07 8.10 -10.21
CA ASN A 40 24.02 7.73 -11.26
C ASN A 40 23.46 8.20 -12.62
N ALA A 41 24.35 8.50 -13.56
CA ALA A 41 23.94 8.89 -14.91
C ALA A 41 23.34 7.71 -15.70
N TYR A 42 23.67 6.48 -15.32
CA TYR A 42 23.25 5.26 -16.01
C TYR A 42 22.86 4.18 -15.00
N TYR A 43 21.87 3.37 -15.37
CA TYR A 43 21.45 2.15 -14.67
C TYR A 43 21.16 1.07 -15.70
N ASP A 44 21.46 -0.19 -15.38
CA ASP A 44 21.17 -1.32 -16.25
C ASP A 44 19.64 -1.57 -16.35
N PHE A 45 18.93 -1.36 -15.23
CA PHE A 45 17.47 -1.47 -15.18
C PHE A 45 16.85 -0.29 -14.43
N ILE A 46 15.74 0.21 -14.98
CA ILE A 46 14.89 1.21 -14.34
C ILE A 46 13.51 0.60 -14.16
N ILE A 47 13.07 0.49 -12.91
CA ILE A 47 11.77 -0.07 -12.54
C ILE A 47 10.90 1.09 -12.05
N VAL A 48 9.76 1.30 -12.68
CA VAL A 48 8.80 2.34 -12.33
C VAL A 48 7.66 1.72 -11.53
N GLY A 49 7.55 2.12 -10.26
CA GLY A 49 6.59 1.63 -9.30
C GLY A 49 7.19 0.65 -8.30
N GLY A 50 7.26 1.07 -7.03
CA GLY A 50 7.71 0.28 -5.88
C GLY A 50 6.60 -0.57 -5.25
N GLY A 51 5.67 -1.09 -6.05
CA GLY A 51 4.66 -2.04 -5.59
C GLY A 51 5.19 -3.47 -5.52
N THR A 52 4.31 -4.43 -5.22
CA THR A 52 4.66 -5.84 -5.01
C THR A 52 5.51 -6.41 -6.16
N ALA A 53 5.11 -6.20 -7.41
CA ALA A 53 5.84 -6.72 -8.57
C ALA A 53 7.18 -5.99 -8.78
N GLY A 54 7.20 -4.66 -8.68
CA GLY A 54 8.41 -3.85 -8.87
C GLY A 54 9.48 -4.15 -7.82
N ILE A 55 9.10 -4.33 -6.57
CA ILE A 55 10.02 -4.69 -5.49
C ILE A 55 10.61 -6.09 -5.72
N VAL A 56 9.81 -7.06 -6.16
CA VAL A 56 10.32 -8.41 -6.49
C VAL A 56 11.35 -8.34 -7.61
N LEU A 57 11.06 -7.60 -8.70
CA LEU A 57 11.99 -7.41 -9.79
C LEU A 57 13.27 -6.71 -9.34
N ALA A 58 13.14 -5.61 -8.59
CA ALA A 58 14.28 -4.88 -8.08
C ALA A 58 15.19 -5.75 -7.22
N THR A 59 14.59 -6.52 -6.31
CA THR A 59 15.32 -7.43 -5.42
C THR A 59 16.05 -8.50 -6.23
N ARG A 60 15.37 -9.16 -7.15
CA ARG A 60 15.96 -10.25 -7.93
C ARG A 60 17.07 -9.80 -8.87
N LEU A 61 16.88 -8.67 -9.56
CA LEU A 61 17.90 -8.12 -10.44
C LEU A 61 19.12 -7.63 -9.68
N SER A 62 18.95 -7.08 -8.47
CA SER A 62 20.05 -6.60 -7.64
C SER A 62 20.78 -7.70 -6.86
N GLU A 63 20.39 -8.97 -6.97
CA GLU A 63 21.17 -10.10 -6.45
C GLU A 63 22.51 -10.22 -7.18
N ASP A 64 22.55 -9.84 -8.47
CA ASP A 64 23.78 -9.73 -9.22
C ASP A 64 24.47 -8.39 -8.90
N ARG A 65 25.71 -8.46 -8.40
CA ARG A 65 26.49 -7.29 -7.96
C ARG A 65 26.95 -6.41 -9.09
N ASP A 66 26.99 -6.96 -10.31
CA ASP A 66 27.42 -6.23 -11.51
C ASP A 66 26.25 -5.49 -12.17
N ILE A 67 25.02 -5.70 -11.68
CA ILE A 67 23.80 -5.05 -12.18
C ILE A 67 23.39 -3.89 -11.27
N THR A 68 23.16 -2.74 -11.87
CA THR A 68 22.66 -1.54 -11.20
C THR A 68 21.16 -1.38 -11.48
N VAL A 69 20.35 -1.25 -10.43
CA VAL A 69 18.90 -1.12 -10.54
C VAL A 69 18.44 0.18 -9.90
N LEU A 70 17.64 0.95 -10.63
CA LEU A 70 16.91 2.10 -10.11
C LEU A 70 15.44 1.76 -9.95
N LEU A 71 14.94 1.82 -8.72
CA LEU A 71 13.52 1.72 -8.41
C LEU A 71 12.95 3.11 -8.14
N ILE A 72 11.97 3.52 -8.94
CA ILE A 72 11.29 4.82 -8.83
C ILE A 72 9.89 4.58 -8.28
N GLU A 73 9.57 5.25 -7.17
CA GLU A 73 8.23 5.20 -6.56
C GLU A 73 7.69 6.63 -6.40
N ALA A 74 6.40 6.83 -6.72
CA ALA A 74 5.75 8.13 -6.66
C ALA A 74 5.30 8.51 -5.23
N GLY A 75 5.10 7.50 -4.37
CA GLY A 75 4.73 7.69 -2.98
C GLY A 75 5.95 7.78 -2.06
N GLY A 76 5.67 8.05 -0.80
CA GLY A 76 6.67 8.03 0.26
C GLY A 76 6.90 6.62 0.83
N SER A 77 7.61 6.56 1.94
CA SER A 77 7.79 5.34 2.72
C SER A 77 6.50 4.88 3.38
N GLU A 78 6.48 3.60 3.73
CA GLU A 78 5.48 3.04 4.64
C GLU A 78 5.46 3.79 5.97
N THR A 79 4.30 3.80 6.60
CA THR A 79 4.09 4.41 7.91
C THR A 79 3.82 3.33 8.96
N VAL A 80 3.87 3.71 10.23
CA VAL A 80 3.45 2.80 11.32
C VAL A 80 1.99 2.38 11.15
N THR A 81 1.14 3.29 10.62
CA THR A 81 -0.27 2.99 10.34
C THR A 81 -0.39 1.93 9.25
N SER A 82 0.37 2.04 8.14
CA SER A 82 0.34 1.04 7.07
C SER A 82 0.88 -0.32 7.50
N ASN A 83 1.78 -0.34 8.48
CA ASN A 83 2.34 -1.57 9.05
C ASN A 83 1.46 -2.21 10.14
N THR A 84 0.28 -1.62 10.40
CA THR A 84 -0.67 -2.14 11.39
C THR A 84 -1.90 -2.66 10.67
N PRO A 85 -2.07 -3.98 10.53
CA PRO A 85 -3.14 -4.59 9.74
C PRO A 85 -4.55 -4.08 10.06
N GLY A 86 -4.85 -3.89 11.35
CA GLY A 86 -6.16 -3.39 11.80
C GLY A 86 -6.48 -1.95 11.42
N LEU A 87 -5.51 -1.20 10.89
CA LEU A 87 -5.67 0.20 10.48
C LEU A 87 -5.72 0.39 8.95
N SER A 88 -5.65 -0.67 8.16
CA SER A 88 -5.61 -0.60 6.69
C SER A 88 -6.78 0.19 6.08
N GLU A 89 -7.97 0.04 6.62
CA GLU A 89 -9.16 0.79 6.17
C GLU A 89 -9.01 2.31 6.27
N THR A 90 -8.20 2.79 7.23
CA THR A 90 -8.00 4.23 7.45
C THR A 90 -7.04 4.86 6.43
N LEU A 91 -6.37 4.05 5.62
CA LEU A 91 -5.38 4.51 4.63
C LEU A 91 -6.01 4.87 3.29
N ILE A 92 -7.18 4.31 2.99
CA ILE A 92 -7.93 4.60 1.76
C ILE A 92 -8.38 6.06 1.76
N GLY A 93 -8.18 6.76 0.65
CA GLY A 93 -8.48 8.18 0.52
C GLY A 93 -7.46 9.12 1.17
N THR A 94 -6.37 8.60 1.76
CA THR A 94 -5.27 9.41 2.31
C THR A 94 -4.24 9.81 1.24
N VAL A 95 -3.12 10.38 1.65
CA VAL A 95 -1.98 10.68 0.76
C VAL A 95 -1.28 9.43 0.23
N MET A 96 -1.50 8.28 0.86
CA MET A 96 -0.97 6.98 0.47
C MET A 96 -1.84 6.26 -0.58
N ASP A 97 -2.91 6.88 -1.04
CA ASP A 97 -3.83 6.38 -2.05
C ASP A 97 -3.87 7.33 -3.25
N TRP A 98 -3.79 6.80 -4.47
CA TRP A 98 -3.95 7.57 -5.70
C TRP A 98 -5.35 8.18 -5.85
N LYS A 99 -6.34 7.70 -5.08
CA LYS A 99 -7.74 8.17 -5.10
C LYS A 99 -8.36 8.11 -6.48
N LEU A 100 -8.08 7.04 -7.21
CA LEU A 100 -8.61 6.87 -8.56
C LEU A 100 -10.12 6.68 -8.51
N LEU A 101 -10.81 7.29 -9.49
CA LEU A 101 -12.25 7.11 -9.71
C LEU A 101 -12.45 6.47 -11.08
N THR A 102 -13.45 5.61 -11.18
CA THR A 102 -13.90 5.13 -12.49
C THR A 102 -14.47 6.30 -13.30
N THR A 103 -14.56 6.15 -14.61
CA THR A 103 -15.49 6.97 -15.40
C THR A 103 -16.93 6.76 -14.91
N ILE A 104 -17.81 7.69 -15.21
CA ILE A 104 -19.24 7.57 -14.87
C ILE A 104 -19.79 6.26 -15.45
N GLN A 105 -20.41 5.46 -14.59
CA GLN A 105 -20.93 4.14 -14.92
C GLN A 105 -22.46 4.20 -15.16
N ASN A 106 -22.92 3.47 -16.18
CA ASN A 106 -24.36 3.40 -16.49
C ASN A 106 -25.05 2.21 -15.81
N TYR A 107 -24.30 1.17 -15.44
CA TYR A 107 -24.86 -0.10 -14.94
C TYR A 107 -24.21 -0.57 -13.62
N SER A 108 -23.24 0.15 -13.14
CA SER A 108 -22.53 -0.15 -11.87
C SER A 108 -22.31 1.13 -11.06
N CYS A 109 -21.89 1.02 -9.82
CA CYS A 109 -21.61 2.14 -8.92
C CYS A 109 -22.82 3.08 -8.72
N MET A 110 -24.06 2.60 -8.92
CA MET A 110 -25.29 3.42 -8.89
C MET A 110 -25.57 4.04 -7.52
N ALA A 111 -25.06 3.44 -6.45
CA ALA A 111 -25.21 3.95 -5.10
C ALA A 111 -24.11 4.95 -4.71
N MET A 112 -23.13 5.20 -5.59
CA MET A 112 -22.02 6.09 -5.34
C MET A 112 -22.27 7.48 -5.92
N ASN A 113 -21.58 8.50 -5.39
CA ASN A 113 -21.65 9.84 -5.91
C ASN A 113 -21.26 9.86 -7.40
N SER A 114 -22.10 10.47 -8.23
CA SER A 114 -21.90 10.58 -9.68
C SER A 114 -21.75 9.22 -10.38
N ASN A 115 -22.25 8.12 -9.83
CA ASN A 115 -22.11 6.75 -10.36
C ASN A 115 -20.64 6.38 -10.65
N GLN A 116 -19.72 6.85 -9.82
CA GLN A 116 -18.29 6.55 -9.91
C GLN A 116 -17.85 5.72 -8.71
N CYS A 117 -17.17 4.60 -8.98
CA CYS A 117 -16.54 3.81 -7.94
C CYS A 117 -15.13 4.31 -7.64
N HIS A 118 -14.78 4.33 -6.37
CA HIS A 118 -13.42 4.58 -5.93
C HIS A 118 -12.58 3.31 -6.11
N LEU A 119 -11.43 3.46 -6.77
CA LEU A 119 -10.44 2.40 -6.95
C LEU A 119 -9.23 2.71 -6.08
N ALA A 120 -9.16 2.11 -4.91
CA ALA A 120 -8.02 2.26 -4.03
C ALA A 120 -6.77 1.67 -4.69
N SER A 121 -5.73 2.48 -4.81
CA SER A 121 -4.44 2.10 -5.39
C SER A 121 -3.32 2.77 -4.60
N GLY A 122 -2.39 1.98 -4.07
CA GLY A 122 -1.34 2.51 -3.20
C GLY A 122 -0.40 3.46 -3.91
N ARG A 123 -0.14 4.60 -3.27
CA ARG A 123 0.87 5.59 -3.62
C ARG A 123 1.89 5.65 -2.48
N VAL A 124 2.67 4.61 -2.36
CA VAL A 124 3.58 4.38 -1.23
C VAL A 124 4.53 3.25 -1.62
N LEU A 125 5.74 3.23 -1.06
CA LEU A 125 6.63 2.09 -1.20
C LEU A 125 5.92 0.84 -0.66
N GLY A 126 5.89 -0.25 -1.44
CA GLY A 126 5.02 -1.41 -1.22
C GLY A 126 3.73 -1.38 -2.06
N GLY A 127 3.35 -0.19 -2.59
CA GLY A 127 2.18 -0.04 -3.44
C GLY A 127 0.88 -0.41 -2.74
N THR A 128 -0.04 -1.04 -3.48
CA THR A 128 -1.34 -1.44 -2.93
C THR A 128 -1.24 -2.49 -1.83
N SER A 129 -0.13 -3.26 -1.74
CA SER A 129 0.06 -4.19 -0.62
C SER A 129 0.19 -3.49 0.74
N SER A 130 0.60 -2.23 0.76
CA SER A 130 0.72 -1.43 1.99
C SER A 130 -0.60 -0.83 2.47
N ILE A 131 -1.65 -0.81 1.64
CA ILE A 131 -2.96 -0.22 1.98
C ILE A 131 -4.14 -1.17 1.76
N ASN A 132 -3.91 -2.40 1.31
CA ASN A 132 -4.98 -3.37 1.05
C ASN A 132 -5.57 -3.92 2.36
N ARG A 133 -6.71 -4.58 2.24
CA ARG A 133 -7.41 -5.21 3.37
C ARG A 133 -6.92 -6.62 3.70
N MET A 134 -5.89 -7.10 3.00
CA MET A 134 -5.30 -8.43 3.16
C MET A 134 -6.29 -9.61 2.97
N TYR A 135 -7.40 -9.39 2.29
CA TYR A 135 -8.30 -10.47 1.90
C TYR A 135 -7.70 -11.25 0.73
N TYR A 136 -7.68 -12.56 0.87
CA TYR A 136 -7.35 -13.47 -0.22
C TYR A 136 -8.61 -14.21 -0.68
N LEU A 137 -9.00 -14.01 -1.93
CA LEU A 137 -10.12 -14.66 -2.56
C LEU A 137 -9.68 -15.23 -3.91
N ARG A 138 -9.93 -16.51 -4.14
CA ARG A 138 -9.61 -17.14 -5.43
C ARG A 138 -10.60 -16.78 -6.53
N GLY A 139 -11.76 -16.24 -6.16
CA GLY A 139 -12.88 -16.06 -7.08
C GLY A 139 -13.68 -17.36 -7.31
N ASN A 140 -14.79 -17.24 -8.00
CA ASN A 140 -15.60 -18.38 -8.40
C ASN A 140 -15.25 -18.78 -9.84
N PRO A 141 -14.91 -20.06 -10.11
CA PRO A 141 -14.61 -20.53 -11.47
C PRO A 141 -15.68 -20.15 -12.49
N ILE A 142 -16.96 -20.21 -12.10
CA ILE A 142 -18.09 -19.90 -12.99
C ILE A 142 -18.01 -18.44 -13.50
N ASP A 143 -17.51 -17.48 -12.72
CA ASP A 143 -17.37 -16.11 -13.16
C ASP A 143 -16.35 -16.00 -14.30
N TYR A 144 -15.25 -16.74 -14.23
CA TYR A 144 -14.23 -16.80 -15.28
C TYR A 144 -14.75 -17.50 -16.53
N ASP A 145 -15.50 -18.60 -16.38
CA ASP A 145 -16.14 -19.32 -17.50
C ASP A 145 -17.15 -18.41 -18.22
N LEU A 146 -17.91 -17.61 -17.47
CA LEU A 146 -18.83 -16.63 -18.04
C LEU A 146 -18.09 -15.52 -18.79
N TRP A 147 -16.96 -15.07 -18.31
CA TRP A 147 -16.14 -14.09 -19.02
C TRP A 147 -15.57 -14.70 -20.31
N GLU A 148 -15.03 -15.92 -20.24
CA GLU A 148 -14.56 -16.62 -21.42
C GLU A 148 -15.66 -16.78 -22.48
N SER A 149 -16.87 -17.15 -22.06
CA SER A 149 -18.01 -17.31 -22.95
C SER A 149 -18.44 -16.02 -23.65
N LYS A 150 -18.27 -14.86 -22.98
CA LYS A 150 -18.67 -13.53 -23.49
C LYS A 150 -17.59 -12.83 -24.30
N PHE A 151 -16.34 -12.99 -23.92
CA PHE A 151 -15.21 -12.19 -24.42
C PHE A 151 -14.17 -13.04 -25.19
N GLY A 152 -14.39 -14.35 -25.33
CA GLY A 152 -13.47 -15.28 -25.95
C GLY A 152 -12.43 -15.83 -24.96
N LYS A 153 -11.69 -16.87 -25.41
CA LYS A 153 -10.69 -17.53 -24.57
C LYS A 153 -9.62 -16.54 -24.11
N PHE A 154 -9.50 -16.40 -22.80
CA PHE A 154 -8.29 -15.83 -22.22
C PHE A 154 -7.19 -16.89 -22.39
N SER A 155 -6.08 -16.52 -23.05
CA SER A 155 -4.94 -17.42 -23.13
C SER A 155 -4.53 -17.83 -21.72
N THR A 156 -4.64 -19.11 -21.43
CA THR A 156 -4.13 -19.68 -20.18
C THR A 156 -2.62 -19.48 -20.16
N CYS A 157 -2.14 -18.60 -19.27
CA CYS A 157 -0.74 -18.59 -18.89
C CYS A 157 -0.44 -19.77 -17.98
#